data_c229639a7ab6218f6a94d192aac6db47
#
_entry.id   c229639a7ab6218f6a94d192aac6db47
#
_cell.length_a   1.000
_cell.length_b   1.000
_cell.length_c   1.000
_cell.angle_alpha   90.00
_cell.angle_beta   90.00
_cell.angle_gamma   90.00
#
_symmetry.space_group_name_H-M   'P 1'
#
loop_
_entity.id
_entity.type
_entity.pdbx_description
1 polymer ?
#
loop_
_entity_poly.entity_id
_entity_poly.type
_entity_poly.pdbx_seq_one_letter_code
_entity_poly.pdbx_strand_id
1 'polypeptide(L)'
;QEDYLRILRYFRFHINYSNENHKTEIIKIFKKNIKGISNLSAERLLDEFKKTVKSKNFLKLFEDQQSLEILEIVFPQFKNINHFKKLNSYSSKVISNFDFIFVIALLIIDETDNTDYFIYKFKISKKDQKRLKLIHYFFKEKVNIKSFTEKNFNKIFYYNGRQTVIDIINFKLFYSSKVENKLLKLLKIYENKTLPELKIGANILMSKYKIPEGKILGNKLKLIEETWVQNGFQISDKQVEKIAKS
;
A
#
# COMPACT_ATOMS: atom_id res chain seq x y z
N GLN A 1 24.81 -1.78 -20.25
CA GLN A 1 23.71 -1.52 -19.29
C GLN A 1 22.32 -1.67 -19.92
N GLU A 2 22.17 -1.35 -21.18
CA GLU A 2 20.88 -1.47 -21.90
C GLU A 2 20.49 -2.91 -22.16
N ASP A 3 21.44 -3.79 -22.33
CA ASP A 3 21.21 -5.20 -22.65
C ASP A 3 20.54 -5.99 -21.52
N TYR A 4 20.87 -5.71 -20.27
CA TYR A 4 20.28 -6.44 -19.14
C TYR A 4 18.82 -6.07 -18.88
N LEU A 5 18.40 -4.84 -19.18
CA LEU A 5 17.00 -4.43 -19.08
C LEU A 5 16.11 -5.17 -20.10
N ARG A 6 16.71 -5.61 -21.23
CA ARG A 6 16.02 -6.43 -22.25
C ARG A 6 15.49 -7.74 -21.68
N ILE A 7 16.14 -8.29 -20.64
CA ILE A 7 15.66 -9.50 -19.97
C ILE A 7 14.27 -9.26 -19.36
N LEU A 8 14.09 -8.20 -18.59
CA LEU A 8 12.80 -7.85 -17.99
C LEU A 8 11.75 -7.47 -19.05
N ARG A 9 12.19 -6.74 -20.09
CA ARG A 9 11.32 -6.42 -21.23
C ARG A 9 10.85 -7.65 -21.97
N TYR A 10 11.72 -8.64 -22.19
CA TYR A 10 11.35 -9.89 -22.82
C TYR A 10 10.21 -10.57 -22.05
N PHE A 11 10.33 -10.75 -20.74
CA PHE A 11 9.26 -11.36 -19.93
C PHE A 11 7.96 -10.58 -20.04
N ARG A 12 8.02 -9.25 -19.93
CA ARG A 12 6.83 -8.40 -20.10
C ARG A 12 6.18 -8.56 -21.48
N PHE A 13 6.95 -8.63 -22.55
CA PHE A 13 6.40 -8.85 -23.88
C PHE A 13 5.89 -10.27 -24.05
N HIS A 14 6.61 -11.25 -23.56
CA HIS A 14 6.22 -12.65 -23.65
C HIS A 14 4.86 -12.90 -22.98
N ILE A 15 4.64 -12.46 -21.75
CA ILE A 15 3.35 -12.66 -21.07
C ILE A 15 2.19 -11.92 -21.74
N ASN A 16 2.46 -10.88 -22.51
CA ASN A 16 1.41 -10.09 -23.17
C ASN A 16 1.07 -10.57 -24.58
N TYR A 17 2.04 -11.09 -25.31
CA TYR A 17 1.93 -11.32 -26.75
C TYR A 17 2.24 -12.74 -27.18
N SER A 18 2.87 -13.56 -26.33
CA SER A 18 3.13 -14.97 -26.66
C SER A 18 2.11 -15.89 -26.01
N ASN A 19 1.71 -16.92 -26.78
CA ASN A 19 0.97 -18.08 -26.28
C ASN A 19 1.85 -19.35 -26.25
N GLU A 20 3.13 -19.20 -26.57
CA GLU A 20 4.11 -20.30 -26.61
C GLU A 20 4.92 -20.32 -25.32
N ASN A 21 5.55 -21.47 -25.05
CA ASN A 21 6.52 -21.57 -23.98
C ASN A 21 7.79 -20.77 -24.31
N HIS A 22 8.54 -20.38 -23.32
CA HIS A 22 9.84 -19.75 -23.54
C HIS A 22 10.80 -20.69 -24.29
N LYS A 23 11.55 -20.15 -25.24
CA LYS A 23 12.63 -20.90 -25.90
C LYS A 23 13.75 -21.15 -24.89
N THR A 24 14.09 -22.41 -24.69
CA THR A 24 15.10 -22.85 -23.69
C THR A 24 16.45 -22.13 -23.86
N GLU A 25 16.85 -21.87 -25.09
CA GLU A 25 18.11 -21.17 -25.42
C GLU A 25 18.10 -19.73 -24.90
N ILE A 26 16.96 -19.02 -25.05
CA ILE A 26 16.81 -17.64 -24.54
C ILE A 26 16.93 -17.63 -23.03
N ILE A 27 16.27 -18.56 -22.33
CA ILE A 27 16.34 -18.65 -20.88
C ILE A 27 17.76 -18.98 -20.39
N LYS A 28 18.48 -19.85 -21.09
CA LYS A 28 19.90 -20.12 -20.79
C LYS A 28 20.77 -18.86 -20.91
N ILE A 29 20.57 -18.08 -21.97
CA ILE A 29 21.27 -16.80 -22.18
C ILE A 29 20.96 -15.82 -21.03
N PHE A 30 19.68 -15.71 -20.63
CA PHE A 30 19.29 -14.85 -19.52
C PHE A 30 19.95 -15.27 -18.19
N LYS A 31 19.87 -16.57 -17.85
CA LYS A 31 20.49 -17.09 -16.63
C LYS A 31 22.01 -16.84 -16.58
N LYS A 32 22.69 -16.95 -17.71
CA LYS A 32 24.12 -16.65 -17.82
C LYS A 32 24.43 -15.17 -17.59
N ASN A 33 23.56 -14.29 -18.03
CA ASN A 33 23.79 -12.83 -17.99
C ASN A 33 23.07 -12.12 -16.82
N ILE A 34 22.31 -12.83 -16.00
CA ILE A 34 21.42 -12.24 -14.99
C ILE A 34 22.18 -11.45 -13.92
N LYS A 35 23.43 -11.84 -13.62
CA LYS A 35 24.28 -11.10 -12.68
C LYS A 35 24.53 -9.64 -13.12
N GLY A 36 24.48 -9.37 -14.43
CA GLY A 36 24.63 -8.02 -14.96
C GLY A 36 23.43 -7.11 -14.63
N ILE A 37 22.27 -7.66 -14.26
CA ILE A 37 21.10 -6.92 -13.82
C ILE A 37 21.39 -6.13 -12.54
N SER A 38 22.26 -6.65 -11.66
CA SER A 38 22.70 -5.94 -10.46
C SER A 38 23.38 -4.58 -10.74
N ASN A 39 23.88 -4.40 -11.95
CA ASN A 39 24.48 -3.13 -12.40
C ASN A 39 23.45 -2.10 -12.90
N LEU A 40 22.18 -2.49 -13.01
CA LEU A 40 21.11 -1.57 -13.35
C LEU A 40 20.68 -0.76 -12.13
N SER A 41 20.32 0.51 -12.36
CA SER A 41 19.76 1.30 -11.28
C SER A 41 18.43 0.71 -10.77
N ALA A 42 18.22 0.77 -9.47
CA ALA A 42 17.00 0.30 -8.83
C ALA A 42 15.74 0.96 -9.43
N GLU A 43 15.85 2.22 -9.85
CA GLU A 43 14.77 2.98 -10.49
C GLU A 43 14.38 2.35 -11.84
N ARG A 44 15.34 1.98 -12.68
CA ARG A 44 15.08 1.35 -14.00
C ARG A 44 14.43 -0.01 -13.83
N LEU A 45 14.88 -0.81 -12.86
CA LEU A 45 14.30 -2.10 -12.52
C LEU A 45 12.85 -1.96 -12.09
N LEU A 46 12.59 -1.01 -11.19
CA LEU A 46 11.25 -0.77 -10.65
C LEU A 46 10.29 -0.24 -11.73
N ASP A 47 10.77 0.62 -12.63
CA ASP A 47 9.97 1.17 -13.74
C ASP A 47 9.55 0.06 -14.73
N GLU A 48 10.46 -0.85 -15.11
CA GLU A 48 10.08 -1.99 -15.96
C GLU A 48 9.12 -2.95 -15.25
N PHE A 49 9.31 -3.21 -13.97
CA PHE A 49 8.35 -4.01 -13.21
C PHE A 49 6.98 -3.32 -13.11
N LYS A 50 6.94 -2.01 -12.91
CA LYS A 50 5.71 -1.23 -12.93
C LYS A 50 4.95 -1.34 -14.25
N LYS A 51 5.66 -1.32 -15.39
CA LYS A 51 5.06 -1.55 -16.72
C LYS A 51 4.49 -2.96 -16.84
N THR A 52 5.17 -3.95 -16.26
CA THR A 52 4.71 -5.34 -16.23
C THR A 52 3.42 -5.49 -15.41
N VAL A 53 3.36 -4.91 -14.21
CA VAL A 53 2.15 -4.93 -13.36
C VAL A 53 0.95 -4.26 -14.02
N LYS A 54 1.18 -3.23 -14.83
CA LYS A 54 0.11 -2.54 -15.58
C LYS A 54 -0.40 -3.32 -16.79
N SER A 55 0.23 -4.43 -17.16
CA SER A 55 -0.20 -5.20 -18.32
C SER A 55 -1.42 -6.08 -17.99
N LYS A 56 -2.28 -6.32 -18.99
CA LYS A 56 -3.49 -7.13 -18.83
C LYS A 56 -3.21 -8.55 -18.34
N ASN A 57 -2.09 -9.10 -18.74
CA ASN A 57 -1.70 -10.48 -18.46
C ASN A 57 -0.69 -10.61 -17.31
N PHE A 58 -0.58 -9.60 -16.48
CA PHE A 58 0.39 -9.55 -15.38
C PHE A 58 0.37 -10.83 -14.51
N LEU A 59 -0.80 -11.42 -14.25
CA LEU A 59 -0.91 -12.63 -13.43
C LEU A 59 -0.24 -13.85 -14.06
N LYS A 60 -0.15 -13.94 -15.41
CA LYS A 60 0.60 -15.00 -16.08
C LYS A 60 2.06 -15.08 -15.66
N LEU A 61 2.63 -13.95 -15.18
CA LEU A 61 3.98 -13.91 -14.64
C LEU A 61 4.18 -14.88 -13.47
N PHE A 62 3.13 -15.09 -12.66
CA PHE A 62 3.17 -15.95 -11.47
C PHE A 62 2.80 -17.41 -11.77
N GLU A 63 2.32 -17.70 -12.96
CA GLU A 63 2.00 -19.05 -13.43
C GLU A 63 3.20 -19.67 -14.15
N ASP A 64 4.05 -18.85 -14.76
CA ASP A 64 5.21 -19.30 -15.51
C ASP A 64 6.45 -19.44 -14.63
N GLN A 65 6.90 -20.69 -14.44
CA GLN A 65 8.02 -21.03 -13.56
C GLN A 65 9.34 -20.33 -13.95
N GLN A 66 9.59 -20.18 -15.25
CA GLN A 66 10.83 -19.56 -15.75
C GLN A 66 10.85 -18.05 -15.49
N SER A 67 9.70 -17.40 -15.67
CA SER A 67 9.54 -15.98 -15.31
C SER A 67 9.71 -15.76 -13.81
N LEU A 68 9.19 -16.66 -12.98
CA LEU A 68 9.34 -16.58 -11.52
C LEU A 68 10.79 -16.69 -11.08
N GLU A 69 11.54 -17.66 -11.59
CA GLU A 69 12.96 -17.82 -11.25
C GLU A 69 13.76 -16.54 -11.56
N ILE A 70 13.51 -15.92 -12.70
CA ILE A 70 14.17 -14.67 -13.07
C ILE A 70 13.72 -13.53 -12.15
N LEU A 71 12.42 -13.44 -11.86
CA LEU A 71 11.87 -12.41 -10.99
C LEU A 71 12.46 -12.47 -9.57
N GLU A 72 12.60 -13.67 -9.00
CA GLU A 72 13.21 -13.90 -7.70
C GLU A 72 14.68 -13.49 -7.65
N ILE A 73 15.44 -13.72 -8.73
CA ILE A 73 16.83 -13.28 -8.82
C ILE A 73 16.93 -11.75 -8.93
N VAL A 74 16.06 -11.13 -9.71
CA VAL A 74 16.08 -9.67 -9.91
C VAL A 74 15.56 -8.92 -8.68
N PHE A 75 14.53 -9.45 -8.05
CA PHE A 75 13.85 -8.88 -6.89
C PHE A 75 13.83 -9.88 -5.72
N PRO A 76 14.96 -10.16 -5.08
CA PRO A 76 15.01 -11.12 -3.96
C PRO A 76 14.17 -10.68 -2.76
N GLN A 77 13.66 -9.44 -2.78
CA GLN A 77 12.72 -8.90 -1.80
C GLN A 77 11.28 -9.39 -1.99
N PHE A 78 10.96 -10.00 -3.13
CA PHE A 78 9.62 -10.52 -3.41
C PHE A 78 9.41 -11.87 -2.72
N LYS A 79 9.18 -11.84 -1.39
CA LYS A 79 9.07 -13.04 -0.55
C LYS A 79 7.74 -13.77 -0.70
N ASN A 80 6.70 -13.06 -1.17
CA ASN A 80 5.33 -13.55 -1.17
C ASN A 80 4.79 -13.91 -2.57
N ILE A 81 5.67 -14.20 -3.52
CA ILE A 81 5.30 -14.55 -4.90
C ILE A 81 4.27 -15.69 -4.95
N ASN A 82 4.41 -16.70 -4.08
CA ASN A 82 3.54 -17.85 -4.04
C ASN A 82 2.09 -17.54 -3.64
N HIS A 83 1.82 -16.39 -3.01
CA HIS A 83 0.45 -15.95 -2.71
C HIS A 83 -0.34 -15.65 -3.98
N PHE A 84 0.33 -15.19 -5.04
CA PHE A 84 -0.32 -14.92 -6.34
C PHE A 84 -0.77 -16.19 -7.07
N LYS A 85 -0.22 -17.36 -6.72
CA LYS A 85 -0.66 -18.66 -7.26
C LYS A 85 -1.94 -19.18 -6.61
N LYS A 86 -2.32 -18.67 -5.43
CA LYS A 86 -3.44 -19.17 -4.61
C LYS A 86 -4.34 -18.03 -4.14
N LEU A 87 -4.81 -17.22 -5.08
CA LEU A 87 -5.72 -16.12 -4.77
C LEU A 87 -7.09 -16.68 -4.36
N ASN A 88 -7.68 -16.09 -3.32
CA ASN A 88 -9.07 -16.39 -2.94
C ASN A 88 -10.07 -15.79 -3.96
N SER A 89 -11.35 -16.14 -3.84
CA SER A 89 -12.41 -15.70 -4.77
C SER A 89 -12.59 -14.19 -4.88
N TYR A 90 -12.25 -13.43 -3.85
CA TYR A 90 -12.24 -11.96 -3.87
C TYR A 90 -10.99 -11.45 -4.60
N SER A 91 -9.83 -11.89 -4.16
CA SER A 91 -8.53 -11.43 -4.67
C SER A 91 -8.36 -11.63 -6.16
N SER A 92 -8.79 -12.80 -6.69
CA SER A 92 -8.72 -13.10 -8.12
C SER A 92 -9.55 -12.14 -8.99
N LYS A 93 -10.66 -11.61 -8.45
CA LYS A 93 -11.54 -10.67 -9.16
C LYS A 93 -11.01 -9.24 -9.18
N VAL A 94 -10.29 -8.84 -8.14
CA VAL A 94 -9.95 -7.41 -7.93
C VAL A 94 -8.48 -7.09 -8.16
N ILE A 95 -7.61 -8.10 -8.27
CA ILE A 95 -6.15 -7.92 -8.35
C ILE A 95 -5.72 -7.01 -9.52
N SER A 96 -6.41 -7.08 -10.65
CA SER A 96 -6.12 -6.26 -11.84
C SER A 96 -6.41 -4.77 -11.65
N ASN A 97 -7.21 -4.41 -10.62
CA ASN A 97 -7.62 -3.04 -10.34
C ASN A 97 -6.69 -2.33 -9.34
N PHE A 98 -5.74 -3.05 -8.75
CA PHE A 98 -4.84 -2.48 -7.77
C PHE A 98 -3.73 -1.66 -8.39
N ASP A 99 -3.34 -0.62 -7.67
CA ASP A 99 -2.18 0.16 -8.08
C ASP A 99 -0.86 -0.58 -7.79
N PHE A 100 0.20 -0.10 -8.43
CA PHE A 100 1.52 -0.69 -8.34
C PHE A 100 2.04 -0.80 -6.90
N ILE A 101 1.80 0.18 -6.04
CA ILE A 101 2.31 0.19 -4.66
C ILE A 101 1.61 -0.87 -3.81
N PHE A 102 0.33 -1.12 -4.05
CA PHE A 102 -0.37 -2.20 -3.36
C PHE A 102 0.13 -3.58 -3.81
N VAL A 103 0.39 -3.77 -5.11
CA VAL A 103 1.00 -5.01 -5.62
C VAL A 103 2.40 -5.22 -5.00
N ILE A 104 3.21 -4.16 -4.90
CA ILE A 104 4.48 -4.22 -4.18
C ILE A 104 4.28 -4.64 -2.72
N ALA A 105 3.31 -4.06 -2.02
CA ALA A 105 3.01 -4.45 -0.64
C ALA A 105 2.74 -5.96 -0.50
N LEU A 106 1.92 -6.53 -1.41
CA LEU A 106 1.62 -7.96 -1.44
C LEU A 106 2.88 -8.83 -1.67
N LEU A 107 3.86 -8.34 -2.44
CA LEU A 107 5.08 -9.08 -2.78
C LEU A 107 6.15 -9.02 -1.70
N ILE A 108 6.27 -7.89 -0.97
CA ILE A 108 7.41 -7.63 -0.09
C ILE A 108 7.11 -7.73 1.40
N ILE A 109 5.85 -7.53 1.83
CA ILE A 109 5.53 -7.47 3.26
C ILE A 109 5.59 -8.87 3.87
N ASP A 110 6.49 -9.02 4.82
CA ASP A 110 6.68 -10.20 5.64
C ASP A 110 6.91 -9.79 7.11
N GLU A 111 7.29 -10.73 7.97
CA GLU A 111 7.53 -10.45 9.40
C GLU A 111 8.91 -9.82 9.67
N THR A 112 9.72 -9.59 8.62
CA THR A 112 11.09 -9.06 8.71
C THR A 112 11.14 -7.55 8.44
N ASP A 113 12.36 -7.02 8.29
CA ASP A 113 12.65 -5.64 7.88
C ASP A 113 12.67 -5.46 6.35
N ASN A 114 12.25 -6.48 5.59
CA ASN A 114 12.28 -6.49 4.13
C ASN A 114 11.59 -5.27 3.50
N THR A 115 10.49 -4.81 4.11
CA THR A 115 9.77 -3.61 3.66
C THR A 115 10.64 -2.35 3.75
N ASP A 116 11.37 -2.15 4.87
CA ASP A 116 12.24 -1.00 5.05
C ASP A 116 13.45 -1.06 4.12
N TYR A 117 14.02 -2.26 3.94
CA TYR A 117 15.09 -2.47 2.98
C TYR A 117 14.65 -2.18 1.54
N PHE A 118 13.45 -2.62 1.13
CA PHE A 118 12.89 -2.33 -0.19
C PHE A 118 12.71 -0.82 -0.39
N ILE A 119 12.11 -0.14 0.58
CA ILE A 119 11.90 1.31 0.55
C ILE A 119 13.23 2.05 0.34
N TYR A 120 14.27 1.67 1.08
CA TYR A 120 15.61 2.26 0.97
C TYR A 120 16.24 1.99 -0.39
N LYS A 121 16.29 0.71 -0.81
CA LYS A 121 16.94 0.27 -2.05
C LYS A 121 16.32 0.93 -3.29
N PHE A 122 15.00 1.00 -3.34
CA PHE A 122 14.26 1.50 -4.51
C PHE A 122 13.84 2.98 -4.40
N LYS A 123 14.29 3.68 -3.38
CA LYS A 123 14.04 5.13 -3.18
C LYS A 123 12.57 5.50 -3.32
N ILE A 124 11.70 4.72 -2.68
CA ILE A 124 10.25 4.90 -2.75
C ILE A 124 9.85 6.30 -2.26
N SER A 125 8.84 6.92 -2.88
CA SER A 125 8.37 8.26 -2.51
C SER A 125 7.88 8.31 -1.06
N LYS A 126 8.03 9.45 -0.36
CA LYS A 126 7.58 9.61 1.04
C LYS A 126 6.09 9.27 1.22
N LYS A 127 5.24 9.57 0.24
CA LYS A 127 3.83 9.23 0.24
C LYS A 127 3.63 7.71 0.23
N ASP A 128 4.31 7.01 -0.66
CA ASP A 128 4.19 5.57 -0.82
C ASP A 128 4.86 4.81 0.33
N GLN A 129 5.96 5.35 0.89
CA GLN A 129 6.56 4.82 2.12
C GLN A 129 5.55 4.77 3.26
N LYS A 130 4.78 5.84 3.49
CA LYS A 130 3.75 5.87 4.53
C LYS A 130 2.69 4.78 4.33
N ARG A 131 2.24 4.56 3.10
CA ARG A 131 1.30 3.49 2.76
C ARG A 131 1.88 2.12 3.08
N LEU A 132 3.07 1.80 2.56
CA LEU A 132 3.75 0.51 2.78
C LEU A 132 3.99 0.24 4.27
N LYS A 133 4.49 1.23 5.01
CA LYS A 133 4.76 1.09 6.45
C LYS A 133 3.49 0.86 7.27
N LEU A 134 2.38 1.49 6.93
CA LEU A 134 1.11 1.26 7.63
C LEU A 134 0.55 -0.14 7.33
N ILE A 135 0.59 -0.61 6.09
CA ILE A 135 0.19 -1.98 5.75
C ILE A 135 1.08 -2.98 6.50
N HIS A 136 2.40 -2.78 6.48
CA HIS A 136 3.36 -3.62 7.18
C HIS A 136 3.09 -3.65 8.69
N TYR A 137 2.83 -2.50 9.32
CA TYR A 137 2.47 -2.42 10.73
C TYR A 137 1.24 -3.30 11.06
N PHE A 138 0.15 -3.15 10.29
CA PHE A 138 -1.06 -3.94 10.51
C PHE A 138 -0.83 -5.45 10.32
N PHE A 139 0.05 -5.83 9.44
CA PHE A 139 0.43 -7.22 9.21
C PHE A 139 1.32 -7.74 10.35
N LYS A 140 2.42 -7.05 10.66
CA LYS A 140 3.41 -7.46 11.67
C LYS A 140 2.81 -7.56 13.07
N GLU A 141 2.01 -6.57 13.47
CA GLU A 141 1.33 -6.55 14.76
C GLU A 141 0.14 -7.54 14.82
N LYS A 142 -0.09 -8.31 13.77
CA LYS A 142 -1.19 -9.28 13.66
C LYS A 142 -2.54 -8.71 14.12
N VAL A 143 -2.77 -7.43 13.76
CA VAL A 143 -3.92 -6.67 14.23
C VAL A 143 -5.21 -7.46 14.05
N ASN A 144 -5.90 -7.69 15.18
CA ASN A 144 -7.10 -8.52 15.22
C ASN A 144 -8.19 -7.86 14.36
N ILE A 145 -8.92 -8.69 13.61
CA ILE A 145 -10.05 -8.25 12.78
C ILE A 145 -11.14 -7.52 13.58
N LYS A 146 -11.25 -7.79 14.87
CA LYS A 146 -12.18 -7.05 15.75
C LYS A 146 -11.84 -5.55 15.80
N SER A 147 -10.56 -5.20 15.62
CA SER A 147 -10.08 -3.82 15.59
C SER A 147 -10.33 -3.10 14.25
N PHE A 148 -10.77 -3.82 13.21
CA PHE A 148 -11.18 -3.24 11.94
C PHE A 148 -12.58 -2.62 12.08
N THR A 149 -12.62 -1.40 12.56
CA THR A 149 -13.83 -0.61 12.79
C THR A 149 -13.68 0.77 12.20
N GLU A 150 -14.79 1.45 11.88
CA GLU A 150 -14.74 2.83 11.41
C GLU A 150 -14.04 3.75 12.43
N LYS A 151 -14.29 3.54 13.72
CA LYS A 151 -13.67 4.36 14.78
C LYS A 151 -12.13 4.32 14.67
N ASN A 152 -11.55 3.13 14.49
CA ASN A 152 -10.09 2.98 14.41
C ASN A 152 -9.53 3.47 13.07
N PHE A 153 -10.28 3.28 11.98
CA PHE A 153 -9.84 3.70 10.65
C PHE A 153 -10.07 5.17 10.35
N ASN A 154 -10.96 5.88 11.06
CA ASN A 154 -11.17 7.32 10.86
C ASN A 154 -9.89 8.14 11.04
N LYS A 155 -9.04 7.78 12.03
CA LYS A 155 -7.76 8.43 12.22
C LYS A 155 -6.82 8.23 11.02
N ILE A 156 -6.71 6.99 10.53
CA ILE A 156 -5.89 6.67 9.36
C ILE A 156 -6.44 7.38 8.12
N PHE A 157 -7.76 7.34 7.93
CA PHE A 157 -8.44 8.01 6.83
C PHE A 157 -8.15 9.51 6.79
N TYR A 158 -8.23 10.17 7.94
CA TYR A 158 -8.01 11.61 8.05
C TYR A 158 -6.55 12.01 7.77
N TYR A 159 -5.58 11.35 8.44
CA TYR A 159 -4.18 11.73 8.35
C TYR A 159 -3.40 11.11 7.17
N ASN A 160 -3.86 9.96 6.66
CA ASN A 160 -3.13 9.19 5.64
C ASN A 160 -3.93 9.00 4.34
N GLY A 161 -5.18 9.46 4.32
CA GLY A 161 -6.04 9.42 3.14
C GLY A 161 -6.77 8.10 2.93
N ARG A 162 -7.76 8.16 2.04
CA ARG A 162 -8.65 7.06 1.68
C ARG A 162 -7.91 5.82 1.22
N GLN A 163 -6.95 6.00 0.29
CA GLN A 163 -6.25 4.87 -0.33
C GLN A 163 -5.52 4.00 0.68
N THR A 164 -4.93 4.60 1.71
CA THR A 164 -4.23 3.85 2.77
C THR A 164 -5.17 2.93 3.55
N VAL A 165 -6.38 3.40 3.86
CA VAL A 165 -7.40 2.57 4.54
C VAL A 165 -7.84 1.42 3.65
N ILE A 166 -8.12 1.71 2.38
CA ILE A 166 -8.50 0.71 1.37
C ILE A 166 -7.40 -0.36 1.25
N ASP A 167 -6.13 0.05 1.20
CA ASP A 167 -4.99 -0.86 1.10
C ASP A 167 -4.90 -1.80 2.32
N ILE A 168 -5.02 -1.27 3.54
CA ILE A 168 -4.95 -2.09 4.76
C ILE A 168 -6.08 -3.14 4.78
N ILE A 169 -7.30 -2.74 4.42
CA ILE A 169 -8.45 -3.66 4.37
C ILE A 169 -8.26 -4.72 3.30
N ASN A 170 -7.86 -4.32 2.09
CA ASN A 170 -7.59 -5.23 0.98
C ASN A 170 -6.46 -6.19 1.29
N PHE A 171 -5.38 -5.71 1.91
CA PHE A 171 -4.27 -6.56 2.32
C PHE A 171 -4.75 -7.65 3.28
N LYS A 172 -5.58 -7.31 4.25
CA LYS A 172 -6.18 -8.30 5.16
C LYS A 172 -7.06 -9.30 4.42
N LEU A 173 -7.87 -8.85 3.45
CA LEU A 173 -8.71 -9.71 2.61
C LEU A 173 -7.87 -10.68 1.75
N PHE A 174 -6.72 -10.24 1.24
CA PHE A 174 -5.81 -11.08 0.45
C PHE A 174 -5.20 -12.22 1.27
N TYR A 175 -4.85 -11.96 2.53
CA TYR A 175 -4.25 -12.95 3.42
C TYR A 175 -5.28 -13.78 4.22
N SER A 176 -6.57 -13.50 4.05
CA SER A 176 -7.63 -14.26 4.71
C SER A 176 -7.99 -15.49 3.90
N SER A 177 -8.07 -16.66 4.54
CA SER A 177 -8.52 -17.92 3.92
C SER A 177 -10.00 -17.85 3.49
N LYS A 178 -10.81 -17.09 4.24
CA LYS A 178 -12.23 -16.83 3.94
C LYS A 178 -12.45 -15.32 3.82
N VAL A 179 -13.25 -14.94 2.82
CA VAL A 179 -13.63 -13.53 2.62
C VAL A 179 -14.62 -13.11 3.71
N GLU A 180 -14.21 -12.16 4.53
CA GLU A 180 -15.02 -11.71 5.66
C GLU A 180 -15.95 -10.55 5.25
N ASN A 181 -17.27 -10.77 5.37
CA ASN A 181 -18.27 -9.76 5.03
C ASN A 181 -18.11 -8.45 5.80
N LYS A 182 -17.59 -8.50 7.03
CA LYS A 182 -17.28 -7.31 7.82
C LYS A 182 -16.25 -6.41 7.11
N LEU A 183 -15.19 -6.99 6.55
CA LEU A 183 -14.16 -6.24 5.83
C LEU A 183 -14.71 -5.66 4.52
N LEU A 184 -15.54 -6.41 3.80
CA LEU A 184 -16.17 -5.93 2.56
C LEU A 184 -17.11 -4.73 2.83
N LYS A 185 -17.89 -4.79 3.92
CA LYS A 185 -18.74 -3.65 4.33
C LYS A 185 -17.89 -2.43 4.67
N LEU A 186 -16.80 -2.62 5.44
CA LEU A 186 -15.90 -1.53 5.80
C LEU A 186 -15.20 -0.93 4.58
N LEU A 187 -14.76 -1.78 3.64
CA LEU A 187 -14.18 -1.34 2.37
C LEU A 187 -15.14 -0.42 1.61
N LYS A 188 -16.40 -0.87 1.43
CA LYS A 188 -17.43 -0.09 0.72
C LYS A 188 -17.72 1.27 1.39
N ILE A 189 -17.66 1.34 2.73
CA ILE A 189 -17.80 2.60 3.46
C ILE A 189 -16.67 3.56 3.05
N TYR A 190 -15.41 3.12 3.08
CA TYR A 190 -14.28 4.00 2.80
C TYR A 190 -14.08 4.31 1.31
N GLU A 191 -14.54 3.47 0.40
CA GLU A 191 -14.59 3.79 -1.04
C GLU A 191 -15.45 5.02 -1.34
N ASN A 192 -16.52 5.22 -0.57
CA ASN A 192 -17.51 6.29 -0.78
C ASN A 192 -17.40 7.44 0.25
N LYS A 193 -16.66 7.26 1.34
CA LYS A 193 -16.56 8.23 2.43
C LYS A 193 -15.84 9.50 1.96
N THR A 194 -16.47 10.65 2.14
CA THR A 194 -15.84 11.95 1.94
C THR A 194 -15.03 12.36 3.17
N LEU A 195 -13.92 13.08 2.97
CA LEU A 195 -13.16 13.63 4.08
C LEU A 195 -13.95 14.78 4.70
N PRO A 196 -14.37 14.67 5.97
CA PRO A 196 -15.11 15.75 6.60
C PRO A 196 -14.16 16.88 6.97
N GLU A 197 -14.71 18.10 7.03
CA GLU A 197 -14.00 19.32 7.38
C GLU A 197 -14.33 19.74 8.80
N LEU A 198 -13.28 20.05 9.59
CA LEU A 198 -13.46 20.60 10.93
C LEU A 198 -13.82 22.09 10.85
N LYS A 199 -15.04 22.43 11.25
CA LYS A 199 -15.54 23.82 11.19
C LYS A 199 -14.97 24.75 12.26
N ILE A 200 -14.22 24.22 13.22
CA ILE A 200 -13.65 24.99 14.34
C ILE A 200 -12.22 25.39 14.00
N GLY A 201 -12.02 26.67 13.73
CA GLY A 201 -10.73 27.26 13.40
C GLY A 201 -10.19 28.19 14.48
N ALA A 202 -8.98 28.69 14.25
CA ALA A 202 -8.28 29.64 15.15
C ALA A 202 -9.15 30.85 15.49
N ASN A 203 -9.84 31.44 14.52
CA ASN A 203 -10.69 32.61 14.70
C ASN A 203 -11.80 32.41 15.76
N ILE A 204 -12.37 31.20 15.81
CA ILE A 204 -13.41 30.86 16.79
C ILE A 204 -12.78 30.81 18.20
N LEU A 205 -11.61 30.22 18.35
CA LEU A 205 -10.94 30.12 19.66
C LEU A 205 -10.47 31.49 20.16
N MET A 206 -9.96 32.32 19.27
CA MET A 206 -9.56 33.69 19.61
C MET A 206 -10.74 34.58 19.99
N SER A 207 -11.81 34.58 19.19
CA SER A 207 -12.97 35.47 19.40
C SER A 207 -13.84 35.03 20.57
N LYS A 208 -14.22 33.74 20.63
CA LYS A 208 -15.16 33.21 21.64
C LYS A 208 -14.49 32.93 23.00
N TYR A 209 -13.25 32.44 23.00
CA TYR A 209 -12.55 31.98 24.22
C TYR A 209 -11.38 32.88 24.63
N LYS A 210 -11.12 33.96 23.87
CA LYS A 210 -10.07 34.94 24.16
C LYS A 210 -8.66 34.34 24.25
N ILE A 211 -8.40 33.26 23.51
CA ILE A 211 -7.08 32.63 23.47
C ILE A 211 -6.18 33.42 22.51
N PRO A 212 -5.02 33.92 22.99
CA PRO A 212 -4.13 34.71 22.14
C PRO A 212 -3.48 33.84 21.06
N GLU A 213 -3.11 34.46 19.96
CA GLU A 213 -2.32 33.79 18.89
C GLU A 213 -0.99 33.29 19.48
N GLY A 214 -0.58 32.06 19.03
CA GLY A 214 0.66 31.47 19.45
C GLY A 214 0.57 29.97 19.73
N LYS A 215 1.59 29.43 20.40
CA LYS A 215 1.75 28.00 20.67
C LYS A 215 0.57 27.37 21.42
N ILE A 216 -0.03 28.14 22.36
CA ILE A 216 -1.19 27.66 23.15
C ILE A 216 -2.38 27.45 22.25
N LEU A 217 -2.70 28.40 21.38
CA LEU A 217 -3.77 28.29 20.39
C LEU A 217 -3.56 27.09 19.48
N GLY A 218 -2.34 26.91 18.95
CA GLY A 218 -2.00 25.75 18.09
C GLY A 218 -2.19 24.41 18.80
N ASN A 219 -1.78 24.29 20.06
CA ASN A 219 -1.96 23.06 20.84
C ASN A 219 -3.44 22.75 21.09
N LYS A 220 -4.25 23.76 21.40
CA LYS A 220 -5.70 23.59 21.62
C LYS A 220 -6.43 23.21 20.34
N LEU A 221 -6.09 23.83 19.20
CA LEU A 221 -6.62 23.43 17.89
C LEU A 221 -6.30 21.98 17.56
N LYS A 222 -5.07 21.56 17.80
CA LYS A 222 -4.64 20.18 17.60
C LYS A 222 -5.43 19.20 18.49
N LEU A 223 -5.64 19.54 19.76
CA LEU A 223 -6.41 18.70 20.68
C LEU A 223 -7.89 18.60 20.26
N ILE A 224 -8.47 19.71 19.79
CA ILE A 224 -9.84 19.74 19.24
C ILE A 224 -9.93 18.82 18.01
N GLU A 225 -8.99 18.95 17.08
CA GLU A 225 -8.92 18.12 15.87
C GLU A 225 -8.79 16.63 16.21
N GLU A 226 -7.87 16.26 17.10
CA GLU A 226 -7.68 14.89 17.57
C GLU A 226 -8.95 14.34 18.23
N THR A 227 -9.61 15.12 19.07
CA THR A 227 -10.86 14.74 19.75
C THR A 227 -11.97 14.53 18.72
N TRP A 228 -12.09 15.43 17.76
CA TRP A 228 -13.08 15.36 16.69
C TRP A 228 -12.88 14.10 15.81
N VAL A 229 -11.65 13.81 15.42
CA VAL A 229 -11.32 12.59 14.66
C VAL A 229 -11.62 11.31 15.46
N GLN A 230 -11.26 11.28 16.75
CA GLN A 230 -11.49 10.12 17.64
C GLN A 230 -12.98 9.85 17.85
N ASN A 231 -13.80 10.90 17.86
CA ASN A 231 -15.25 10.80 18.02
C ASN A 231 -16.00 10.62 16.69
N GLY A 232 -15.32 10.14 15.65
CA GLY A 232 -15.97 9.86 14.35
C GLY A 232 -16.35 11.12 13.60
N PHE A 233 -15.56 12.18 13.71
CA PHE A 233 -15.75 13.50 13.11
C PHE A 233 -16.92 14.28 13.72
N GLN A 234 -17.14 14.10 15.01
CA GLN A 234 -18.11 14.85 15.78
C GLN A 234 -17.44 15.42 17.04
N ILE A 235 -17.76 16.66 17.37
CA ILE A 235 -17.32 17.31 18.62
C ILE A 235 -18.44 18.25 19.09
N SER A 236 -18.76 18.17 20.38
CA SER A 236 -19.75 19.02 20.98
C SER A 236 -19.16 20.34 21.47
N ASP A 237 -19.99 21.40 21.55
CA ASP A 237 -19.56 22.71 22.10
C ASP A 237 -18.99 22.58 23.52
N LYS A 238 -19.55 21.70 24.35
CA LYS A 238 -19.04 21.42 25.72
C LYS A 238 -17.61 20.85 25.69
N GLN A 239 -17.30 19.96 24.72
CA GLN A 239 -15.95 19.42 24.58
C GLN A 239 -14.97 20.49 24.11
N VAL A 240 -15.38 21.34 23.17
CA VAL A 240 -14.56 22.46 22.69
C VAL A 240 -14.30 23.45 23.83
N GLU A 241 -15.32 23.82 24.58
CA GLU A 241 -15.20 24.72 25.74
C GLU A 241 -14.25 24.14 26.79
N LYS A 242 -14.38 22.85 27.13
CA LYS A 242 -13.47 22.18 28.08
C LYS A 242 -12.02 22.28 27.62
N ILE A 243 -11.75 22.01 26.34
CA ILE A 243 -10.39 22.10 25.78
C ILE A 243 -9.90 23.54 25.74
N ALA A 244 -10.79 24.48 25.38
CA ALA A 244 -10.43 25.91 25.34
C ALA A 244 -10.05 26.48 26.70
N LYS A 245 -10.72 26.03 27.77
CA LYS A 245 -10.50 26.50 29.15
C LYS A 245 -9.42 25.71 29.91
N SER A 246 -8.99 24.52 29.48
CA SER A 246 -7.88 23.76 30.09
C SER A 246 -6.54 24.42 29.79
#